data_0391eb61fb7eebb9b3e524a9d3b9befe
#
_entry.id   0391eb61fb7eebb9b3e524a9d3b9befe
#
_cell.length_a   1.000
_cell.length_b   1.000
_cell.length_c   1.000
_cell.angle_alpha   90.00
_cell.angle_beta   90.00
_cell.angle_gamma   90.00
#
_symmetry.space_group_name_H-M   'P 1'
#
loop_
_entity.id
_entity.type
_entity.pdbx_description
1 polymer ?
#
loop_
_entity_poly.entity_id
_entity_poly.type
_entity_poly.pdbx_seq_one_letter_code
_entity_poly.pdbx_strand_id
1 'polypeptide(L)'
;TALGSKAFYQQGLKTYLTNKATAHMNLAEEMELADYKKMEQVRARAAEVVEDPDTAEALKPYYRQFCKRPCFHDEYLPTFNRPNVTLVNTDGRGVDQITANGVVFDGQEYPVDCIIFATGFEVGTDYARRADYQIKGINGMTISEKWADGLSTYHGMHVRGFPNAFFFGPAQSGFTATYTYSLDEQSVHLAHIMQRIKQQGATRIEASAEAEQQWVQTIIDKARLTADFQQKC
;
A
#
# COMPACT_ATOMS: atom_id res chain seq x y z
N THR A 1 13.63 1.17 1.04
CA THR A 1 14.08 0.19 0.06
C THR A 1 14.01 -1.22 0.63
N ALA A 2 14.07 -2.26 -0.21
CA ALA A 2 14.00 -3.69 0.17
C ALA A 2 14.93 -4.10 1.33
N LEU A 3 16.02 -3.36 1.55
CA LEU A 3 16.95 -3.55 2.66
C LEU A 3 16.33 -3.28 4.04
N GLY A 4 15.46 -2.28 4.17
CA GLY A 4 14.82 -1.97 5.46
C GLY A 4 13.79 -3.03 5.87
N SER A 5 12.98 -3.52 4.93
CA SER A 5 12.01 -4.58 5.20
C SER A 5 12.70 -5.93 5.48
N LYS A 6 13.75 -6.27 4.73
CA LYS A 6 14.52 -7.50 4.96
C LYS A 6 15.24 -7.47 6.31
N ALA A 7 15.84 -6.33 6.68
CA ALA A 7 16.48 -6.16 7.98
C ALA A 7 15.46 -6.25 9.13
N PHE A 8 14.26 -5.68 8.95
CA PHE A 8 13.17 -5.78 9.93
C PHE A 8 12.72 -7.24 10.12
N TYR A 9 12.44 -7.97 9.03
CA TYR A 9 12.08 -9.40 9.12
C TYR A 9 13.20 -10.25 9.70
N GLN A 10 14.44 -9.99 9.33
CA GLN A 10 15.60 -10.70 9.89
C GLN A 10 15.79 -10.39 11.37
N GLN A 11 15.55 -9.16 11.82
CA GLN A 11 15.61 -8.76 13.22
C GLN A 11 14.50 -9.43 14.03
N GLY A 12 13.24 -9.41 13.55
CA GLY A 12 12.12 -10.11 14.20
C GLY A 12 12.36 -11.62 14.28
N LEU A 13 12.77 -12.24 13.17
CA LEU A 13 13.10 -13.65 13.11
C LEU A 13 14.29 -14.00 14.01
N LYS A 14 15.33 -13.18 14.05
CA LYS A 14 16.49 -13.35 14.93
C LYS A 14 16.09 -13.25 16.39
N THR A 15 15.25 -12.28 16.76
CA THR A 15 14.72 -12.11 18.12
C THR A 15 13.89 -13.34 18.52
N TYR A 16 13.01 -13.82 17.66
CA TYR A 16 12.24 -15.05 17.87
C TYR A 16 13.14 -16.29 18.05
N LEU A 17 14.16 -16.45 17.20
CA LEU A 17 15.06 -17.63 17.27
C LEU A 17 16.05 -17.57 18.43
N THR A 18 16.40 -16.38 18.93
CA THR A 18 17.39 -16.22 20.01
C THR A 18 16.75 -16.13 21.40
N ASN A 19 15.50 -15.69 21.52
CA ASN A 19 14.81 -15.55 22.82
C ASN A 19 14.03 -16.81 23.19
N LYS A 20 14.72 -17.86 23.63
CA LYS A 20 14.08 -18.99 24.34
C LYS A 20 13.34 -18.57 25.62
N ALA A 21 13.53 -17.36 26.12
CA ALA A 21 12.87 -16.82 27.30
C ALA A 21 11.41 -16.34 27.04
N THR A 22 11.02 -16.13 25.79
CA THR A 22 9.64 -15.78 25.39
C THR A 22 8.85 -17.01 24.91
N ALA A 23 9.06 -18.15 25.54
CA ALA A 23 8.48 -19.46 25.19
C ALA A 23 6.94 -19.50 25.09
N HIS A 24 6.26 -18.37 25.32
CA HIS A 24 4.79 -18.25 25.28
C HIS A 24 4.29 -17.34 24.15
N MET A 25 5.17 -16.63 23.41
CA MET A 25 4.77 -15.74 22.34
C MET A 25 4.84 -16.45 20.99
N ASN A 26 3.80 -16.25 20.18
CA ASN A 26 3.80 -16.72 18.80
C ASN A 26 4.54 -15.71 17.88
N LEU A 27 4.84 -16.11 16.65
CA LEU A 27 5.58 -15.28 15.69
C LEU A 27 4.90 -13.93 15.42
N ALA A 28 3.57 -13.86 15.41
CA ALA A 28 2.83 -12.63 15.16
C ALA A 28 3.02 -11.60 16.29
N GLU A 29 3.00 -12.06 17.54
CA GLU A 29 3.26 -11.23 18.73
C GLU A 29 4.70 -10.69 18.75
N GLU A 30 5.68 -11.54 18.43
CA GLU A 30 7.08 -11.12 18.30
C GLU A 30 7.28 -10.07 17.19
N MET A 31 6.61 -10.24 16.06
CA MET A 31 6.62 -9.27 14.97
C MET A 31 5.97 -7.96 15.37
N GLU A 32 4.89 -7.98 16.14
CA GLU A 32 4.22 -6.78 16.64
C GLU A 32 5.12 -6.00 17.62
N LEU A 33 5.78 -6.70 18.56
CA LEU A 33 6.74 -6.07 19.46
C LEU A 33 7.96 -5.48 18.72
N ALA A 34 8.45 -6.16 17.71
CA ALA A 34 9.54 -5.65 16.88
C ALA A 34 9.11 -4.38 16.12
N ASP A 35 7.87 -4.32 15.65
CA ASP A 35 7.27 -3.16 15.02
C ASP A 35 7.17 -1.97 15.99
N TYR A 36 6.61 -2.17 17.17
CA TYR A 36 6.55 -1.12 18.21
C TYR A 36 7.93 -0.58 18.58
N LYS A 37 8.89 -1.48 18.80
CA LYS A 37 10.26 -1.08 19.10
C LYS A 37 10.89 -0.26 17.96
N LYS A 38 10.61 -0.64 16.71
CA LYS A 38 11.12 0.11 15.56
C LYS A 38 10.46 1.48 15.44
N MET A 39 9.14 1.56 15.63
CA MET A 39 8.43 2.82 15.57
C MET A 39 8.82 3.76 16.71
N GLU A 40 9.15 3.23 17.90
CA GLU A 40 9.70 4.03 19.00
C GLU A 40 11.04 4.65 18.64
N GLN A 41 11.93 3.91 17.95
CA GLN A 41 13.18 4.49 17.44
C GLN A 41 12.94 5.62 16.43
N VAL A 42 11.91 5.50 15.59
CA VAL A 42 11.55 6.54 14.62
C VAL A 42 11.04 7.80 15.34
N ARG A 43 10.17 7.64 16.36
CA ARG A 43 9.68 8.75 17.19
C ARG A 43 10.80 9.42 17.98
N ALA A 44 11.69 8.64 18.57
CA ALA A 44 12.85 9.15 19.27
C ALA A 44 13.76 9.98 18.34
N ARG A 45 13.93 9.54 17.08
CA ARG A 45 14.70 10.29 16.08
C ARG A 45 14.08 11.64 15.74
N ALA A 46 12.76 11.78 15.69
CA ALA A 46 12.10 13.05 15.50
C ALA A 46 12.40 14.02 16.66
N ALA A 47 12.29 13.54 17.92
CA ALA A 47 12.60 14.32 19.10
C ALA A 47 14.08 14.69 19.23
N GLU A 48 15.00 13.86 18.69
CA GLU A 48 16.44 14.12 18.71
C GLU A 48 16.87 15.23 17.73
N VAL A 49 16.20 15.28 16.57
CA VAL A 49 16.64 16.13 15.44
C VAL A 49 15.89 17.45 15.39
N VAL A 50 14.60 17.48 15.72
CA VAL A 50 13.76 18.67 15.64
C VAL A 50 13.83 19.43 16.97
N GLU A 51 14.26 20.69 16.89
CA GLU A 51 14.59 21.51 18.08
C GLU A 51 13.33 22.00 18.83
N ASP A 52 12.26 22.33 18.10
CA ASP A 52 10.99 22.72 18.71
C ASP A 52 10.20 21.49 19.16
N PRO A 53 9.87 21.35 20.46
CA PRO A 53 9.23 20.16 20.99
C PRO A 53 7.83 19.89 20.42
N ASP A 54 7.05 20.94 20.14
CA ASP A 54 5.69 20.81 19.62
C ASP A 54 5.72 20.33 18.16
N THR A 55 6.62 20.89 17.35
CA THR A 55 6.88 20.43 15.99
C THR A 55 7.42 19.00 15.98
N ALA A 56 8.35 18.66 16.88
CA ALA A 56 8.88 17.31 17.02
C ALA A 56 7.77 16.31 17.34
N GLU A 57 6.86 16.65 18.26
CA GLU A 57 5.72 15.81 18.62
C GLU A 57 4.75 15.61 17.44
N ALA A 58 4.42 16.67 16.71
CA ALA A 58 3.52 16.62 15.55
C ALA A 58 4.10 15.78 14.39
N LEU A 59 5.43 15.64 14.32
CA LEU A 59 6.12 14.82 13.32
C LEU A 59 6.27 13.34 13.70
N LYS A 60 5.91 12.93 14.93
CA LYS A 60 6.00 11.54 15.36
C LYS A 60 4.92 10.67 14.72
N PRO A 61 5.28 9.56 14.07
CA PRO A 61 4.30 8.63 13.52
C PRO A 61 3.72 7.72 14.63
N TYR A 62 2.42 7.80 14.89
CA TYR A 62 1.71 6.97 15.85
C TYR A 62 0.93 5.83 15.19
N TYR A 63 1.46 5.29 14.10
CA TYR A 63 0.92 4.14 13.38
C TYR A 63 1.98 3.05 13.23
N ARG A 64 1.59 1.84 12.86
CA ARG A 64 2.50 0.71 12.62
C ARG A 64 3.33 0.94 11.36
N GLN A 65 4.54 0.42 11.32
CA GLN A 65 5.55 0.68 10.28
C GLN A 65 5.04 0.50 8.84
N PHE A 66 4.19 -0.50 8.59
CA PHE A 66 3.69 -0.80 7.25
C PHE A 66 2.29 -0.27 6.97
N CYS A 67 1.68 0.49 7.88
CA CYS A 67 0.42 1.19 7.64
C CYS A 67 0.54 2.31 6.61
N LYS A 68 1.72 2.93 6.56
CA LYS A 68 2.09 3.93 5.56
C LYS A 68 3.38 3.48 4.86
N ARG A 69 3.59 3.94 3.63
CA ARG A 69 4.84 3.68 2.93
C ARG A 69 6.00 4.37 3.67
N PRO A 70 7.02 3.64 4.15
CA PRO A 70 8.17 4.28 4.78
C PRO A 70 8.96 5.09 3.75
N CYS A 71 9.26 6.34 4.10
CA CYS A 71 10.12 7.23 3.34
C CYS A 71 11.42 7.46 4.13
N PHE A 72 12.54 7.50 3.43
CA PHE A 72 13.87 7.68 4.02
C PHE A 72 14.53 8.91 3.39
N HIS A 73 14.78 9.92 4.20
CA HIS A 73 15.44 11.13 3.77
C HIS A 73 16.18 11.78 4.95
N ASP A 74 17.47 12.09 4.78
CA ASP A 74 18.30 12.57 5.87
C ASP A 74 18.02 14.04 6.22
N GLU A 75 17.56 14.84 5.27
CA GLU A 75 17.32 16.28 5.44
C GLU A 75 15.87 16.63 5.80
N TYR A 76 14.94 15.66 5.81
CA TYR A 76 13.53 15.95 6.07
C TYR A 76 13.29 16.53 7.47
N LEU A 77 13.73 15.84 8.51
CA LEU A 77 13.57 16.32 9.89
C LEU A 77 14.35 17.62 10.16
N PRO A 78 15.65 17.75 9.76
CA PRO A 78 16.39 18.99 9.95
C PRO A 78 15.78 20.20 9.23
N THR A 79 14.98 20.01 8.19
CA THR A 79 14.31 21.09 7.48
C THR A 79 13.40 21.91 8.40
N PHE A 80 12.75 21.26 9.38
CA PHE A 80 11.85 21.93 10.33
C PHE A 80 12.57 22.84 11.35
N ASN A 81 13.89 22.77 11.46
CA ASN A 81 14.69 23.70 12.28
C ASN A 81 15.02 25.02 11.54
N ARG A 82 14.64 25.13 10.26
CA ARG A 82 14.88 26.36 9.49
C ARG A 82 13.86 27.43 9.84
N PRO A 83 14.26 28.70 9.99
CA PRO A 83 13.35 29.78 10.39
C PRO A 83 12.28 30.12 9.35
N ASN A 84 12.46 29.66 8.10
CA ASN A 84 11.51 29.86 7.00
C ASN A 84 10.62 28.63 6.74
N VAL A 85 10.61 27.64 7.63
CA VAL A 85 9.78 26.45 7.53
C VAL A 85 8.83 26.40 8.71
N THR A 86 7.54 26.32 8.44
CA THR A 86 6.49 26.21 9.45
C THR A 86 5.69 24.93 9.21
N LEU A 87 5.56 24.10 10.24
CA LEU A 87 4.63 22.97 10.24
C LEU A 87 3.26 23.43 10.72
N VAL A 88 2.24 23.29 9.89
CA VAL A 88 0.85 23.48 10.27
C VAL A 88 0.22 22.13 10.48
N ASN A 89 0.04 21.72 11.73
CA ASN A 89 -0.62 20.46 12.06
C ASN A 89 -2.14 20.63 11.94
N THR A 90 -2.75 19.95 11.02
CA THR A 90 -4.21 19.99 10.79
C THR A 90 -4.96 18.87 11.50
N ASP A 91 -4.30 18.04 12.29
CA ASP A 91 -4.88 16.86 12.97
C ASP A 91 -5.67 15.95 12.01
N GLY A 92 -5.16 15.85 10.77
CA GLY A 92 -5.76 15.03 9.72
C GLY A 92 -7.03 15.61 9.07
N ARG A 93 -7.47 16.79 9.47
CA ARG A 93 -8.68 17.45 8.90
C ARG A 93 -8.42 18.04 7.50
N GLY A 94 -7.14 18.30 7.17
CA GLY A 94 -6.75 19.04 5.96
C GLY A 94 -6.93 20.55 6.15
N VAL A 95 -6.81 21.29 5.05
CA VAL A 95 -6.99 22.75 5.02
C VAL A 95 -8.47 23.09 4.85
N ASP A 96 -8.90 24.21 5.44
CA ASP A 96 -10.31 24.62 5.39
C ASP A 96 -10.66 25.23 4.04
N GLN A 97 -9.76 26.04 3.47
CA GLN A 97 -9.99 26.76 2.22
C GLN A 97 -8.68 27.10 1.52
N ILE A 98 -8.74 27.17 0.18
CA ILE A 98 -7.71 27.80 -0.66
C ILE A 98 -8.29 29.09 -1.17
N THR A 99 -7.58 30.22 -0.93
CA THR A 99 -7.96 31.55 -1.39
C THR A 99 -7.10 32.00 -2.56
N ALA A 100 -7.33 33.18 -3.09
CA ALA A 100 -6.47 33.79 -4.09
C ALA A 100 -5.05 34.12 -3.58
N ASN A 101 -4.91 34.26 -2.26
CA ASN A 101 -3.66 34.68 -1.64
C ASN A 101 -2.92 33.56 -0.90
N GLY A 102 -3.57 32.43 -0.61
CA GLY A 102 -2.93 31.38 0.18
C GLY A 102 -3.87 30.26 0.63
N VAL A 103 -3.53 29.68 1.77
CA VAL A 103 -4.23 28.55 2.37
C VAL A 103 -4.75 28.97 3.74
N VAL A 104 -6.01 28.62 4.05
CA VAL A 104 -6.65 28.90 5.35
C VAL A 104 -6.76 27.62 6.15
N PHE A 105 -6.36 27.68 7.42
CA PHE A 105 -6.59 26.64 8.42
C PHE A 105 -6.90 27.26 9.76
N ASP A 106 -7.96 26.81 10.42
CA ASP A 106 -8.45 27.26 11.74
C ASP A 106 -8.59 28.78 11.83
N GLY A 107 -9.13 29.39 10.76
CA GLY A 107 -9.35 30.84 10.66
C GLY A 107 -8.10 31.68 10.37
N GLN A 108 -6.92 31.08 10.29
CA GLN A 108 -5.68 31.74 9.92
C GLN A 108 -5.35 31.54 8.44
N GLU A 109 -5.08 32.63 7.72
CA GLU A 109 -4.59 32.58 6.34
C GLU A 109 -3.04 32.55 6.33
N TYR A 110 -2.49 31.60 5.57
CA TYR A 110 -1.07 31.44 5.29
C TYR A 110 -0.83 31.87 3.85
N PRO A 111 -0.28 33.07 3.60
CA PRO A 111 -0.02 33.54 2.26
C PRO A 111 1.09 32.74 1.60
N VAL A 112 0.87 32.31 0.36
CA VAL A 112 1.85 31.53 -0.41
C VAL A 112 1.78 31.91 -1.89
N ASP A 113 2.94 31.84 -2.56
CA ASP A 113 3.06 32.07 -4.00
C ASP A 113 2.86 30.78 -4.81
N CYS A 114 3.00 29.62 -4.18
CA CYS A 114 2.89 28.31 -4.82
C CYS A 114 2.31 27.28 -3.85
N ILE A 115 1.41 26.43 -4.35
CA ILE A 115 0.88 25.28 -3.60
C ILE A 115 1.30 24.00 -4.31
N ILE A 116 1.93 23.08 -3.57
CA ILE A 116 2.29 21.76 -4.04
C ILE A 116 1.36 20.72 -3.40
N PHE A 117 0.51 20.10 -4.20
CA PHE A 117 -0.35 19.03 -3.74
C PHE A 117 0.43 17.70 -3.69
N ALA A 118 0.77 17.27 -2.49
CA ALA A 118 1.45 16.00 -2.23
C ALA A 118 0.55 15.06 -1.41
N THR A 119 -0.74 15.03 -1.72
CA THR A 119 -1.79 14.33 -0.97
C THR A 119 -1.83 12.82 -1.19
N GLY A 120 -0.91 12.29 -2.02
CA GLY A 120 -0.81 10.87 -2.32
C GLY A 120 -1.61 10.44 -3.54
N PHE A 121 -1.60 9.14 -3.80
CA PHE A 121 -2.33 8.55 -4.91
C PHE A 121 -3.60 7.86 -4.41
N GLU A 122 -4.64 7.86 -5.23
CA GLU A 122 -5.79 6.98 -5.05
C GLU A 122 -5.36 5.52 -5.31
N VAL A 123 -5.10 4.78 -4.23
CA VAL A 123 -4.76 3.36 -4.29
C VAL A 123 -5.99 2.54 -3.92
N GLY A 124 -6.32 1.52 -4.74
CA GLY A 124 -7.50 0.68 -4.51
C GLY A 124 -8.83 1.29 -5.00
N THR A 125 -8.78 2.40 -5.71
CA THR A 125 -9.96 2.98 -6.37
C THR A 125 -10.51 2.01 -7.43
N ASP A 126 -11.83 1.88 -7.48
CA ASP A 126 -12.56 1.10 -8.48
C ASP A 126 -12.09 1.44 -9.90
N TYR A 127 -11.93 0.40 -10.74
CA TYR A 127 -11.45 0.56 -12.12
C TYR A 127 -12.34 1.50 -12.94
N ALA A 128 -13.66 1.39 -12.78
CA ALA A 128 -14.59 2.22 -13.51
C ALA A 128 -14.48 3.69 -13.14
N ARG A 129 -14.33 3.98 -11.84
CA ARG A 129 -14.13 5.36 -11.36
C ARG A 129 -12.82 5.95 -11.86
N ARG A 130 -11.73 5.17 -11.82
CA ARG A 130 -10.40 5.66 -12.18
C ARG A 130 -10.21 5.82 -13.69
N ALA A 131 -10.83 4.93 -14.47
CA ALA A 131 -10.69 4.90 -15.92
C ALA A 131 -11.81 5.65 -16.67
N ASP A 132 -12.85 6.06 -15.94
CA ASP A 132 -14.06 6.70 -16.48
C ASP A 132 -14.75 5.87 -17.59
N TYR A 133 -14.66 4.53 -17.49
CA TYR A 133 -15.39 3.59 -18.33
C TYR A 133 -15.73 2.30 -17.60
N GLN A 134 -16.77 1.61 -18.06
CA GLN A 134 -17.18 0.31 -17.52
C GLN A 134 -16.66 -0.83 -18.42
N ILE A 135 -16.03 -1.82 -17.78
CA ILE A 135 -15.68 -3.08 -18.43
C ILE A 135 -16.87 -4.02 -18.26
N LYS A 136 -17.42 -4.50 -19.37
CA LYS A 136 -18.54 -5.44 -19.39
C LYS A 136 -18.06 -6.81 -19.84
N GLY A 137 -18.39 -7.81 -19.06
CA GLY A 137 -18.15 -9.21 -19.36
C GLY A 137 -19.34 -9.88 -20.04
N ILE A 138 -19.41 -11.20 -19.90
CA ILE A 138 -20.50 -12.02 -20.45
C ILE A 138 -21.82 -11.59 -19.78
N ASN A 139 -22.90 -11.59 -20.56
CA ASN A 139 -24.25 -11.22 -20.12
C ASN A 139 -24.37 -9.79 -19.59
N GLY A 140 -23.44 -8.91 -19.94
CA GLY A 140 -23.48 -7.50 -19.57
C GLY A 140 -23.06 -7.20 -18.15
N MET A 141 -22.61 -8.18 -17.35
CA MET A 141 -22.09 -7.98 -16.01
C MET A 141 -20.89 -7.02 -16.05
N THR A 142 -20.90 -5.99 -15.23
CA THR A 142 -19.77 -5.06 -15.11
C THR A 142 -18.71 -5.60 -14.16
N ILE A 143 -17.48 -5.12 -14.31
CA ILE A 143 -16.38 -5.48 -13.40
C ILE A 143 -16.64 -4.98 -11.97
N SER A 144 -17.30 -3.85 -11.82
CA SER A 144 -17.69 -3.29 -10.52
C SER A 144 -18.73 -4.18 -9.82
N GLU A 145 -19.70 -4.72 -10.56
CA GLU A 145 -20.66 -5.69 -10.03
C GLU A 145 -19.97 -7.01 -9.65
N LYS A 146 -19.07 -7.49 -10.48
CA LYS A 146 -18.28 -8.71 -10.21
C LYS A 146 -17.46 -8.62 -8.92
N TRP A 147 -16.93 -7.45 -8.61
CA TRP A 147 -16.07 -7.20 -7.46
C TRP A 147 -16.75 -6.45 -6.30
N ALA A 148 -18.09 -6.36 -6.29
CA ALA A 148 -18.84 -5.67 -5.25
C ALA A 148 -18.56 -6.23 -3.84
N ASP A 149 -18.43 -7.55 -3.73
CA ASP A 149 -18.14 -8.26 -2.47
C ASP A 149 -16.65 -8.52 -2.24
N GLY A 150 -15.79 -7.92 -3.07
CA GLY A 150 -14.34 -8.06 -2.99
C GLY A 150 -13.71 -8.52 -4.30
N LEU A 151 -12.42 -8.26 -4.41
CA LEU A 151 -11.65 -8.58 -5.60
C LEU A 151 -11.53 -10.10 -5.78
N SER A 152 -11.88 -10.61 -6.94
CA SER A 152 -11.66 -12.00 -7.32
C SER A 152 -11.01 -12.09 -8.69
N THR A 153 -9.86 -12.75 -8.74
CA THR A 153 -9.09 -12.98 -9.98
C THR A 153 -8.46 -14.35 -9.96
N TYR A 154 -7.95 -14.77 -11.10
CA TYR A 154 -6.99 -15.87 -11.18
C TYR A 154 -5.61 -15.29 -11.55
N HIS A 155 -4.61 -15.52 -10.69
CA HIS A 155 -3.24 -15.00 -10.78
C HIS A 155 -3.15 -13.46 -10.86
N GLY A 156 -4.15 -12.72 -10.39
CA GLY A 156 -4.19 -11.26 -10.49
C GLY A 156 -4.43 -10.72 -11.90
N MET A 157 -4.64 -11.59 -12.90
CA MET A 157 -4.70 -11.20 -14.31
C MET A 157 -6.00 -11.58 -15.01
N HIS A 158 -6.63 -12.66 -14.64
CA HIS A 158 -7.84 -13.16 -15.29
C HIS A 158 -9.03 -13.05 -14.37
N VAL A 159 -10.20 -12.79 -14.93
CA VAL A 159 -11.46 -12.69 -14.18
C VAL A 159 -12.50 -13.57 -14.83
N ARG A 160 -13.15 -14.43 -14.06
CA ARG A 160 -14.26 -15.25 -14.53
C ARG A 160 -15.43 -14.38 -14.96
N GLY A 161 -15.97 -14.63 -16.15
CA GLY A 161 -17.01 -13.81 -16.77
C GLY A 161 -16.49 -12.73 -17.71
N PHE A 162 -15.15 -12.57 -17.81
CA PHE A 162 -14.50 -11.59 -18.67
C PHE A 162 -13.49 -12.25 -19.61
N PRO A 163 -13.96 -13.02 -20.61
CA PRO A 163 -13.07 -13.72 -21.54
C PRO A 163 -12.22 -12.74 -22.34
N ASN A 164 -10.98 -13.13 -22.64
CA ASN A 164 -9.99 -12.34 -23.37
C ASN A 164 -9.62 -11.01 -22.72
N ALA A 165 -10.01 -10.77 -21.46
CA ALA A 165 -9.63 -9.61 -20.69
C ALA A 165 -8.49 -9.97 -19.74
N PHE A 166 -7.47 -9.12 -19.72
CA PHE A 166 -6.28 -9.28 -18.87
C PHE A 166 -6.05 -8.01 -18.07
N PHE A 167 -5.92 -8.19 -16.75
CA PHE A 167 -5.69 -7.11 -15.81
C PHE A 167 -4.23 -7.09 -15.39
N PHE A 168 -3.62 -5.93 -15.37
CA PHE A 168 -2.25 -5.74 -14.88
C PHE A 168 -2.27 -4.91 -13.61
N GLY A 169 -1.56 -5.34 -12.59
CA GLY A 169 -1.49 -4.61 -11.35
C GLY A 169 -1.03 -5.46 -10.16
N PRO A 170 -0.94 -4.85 -8.97
CA PRO A 170 -0.50 -5.53 -7.77
C PRO A 170 -1.59 -6.41 -7.13
N ALA A 171 -2.85 -6.24 -7.55
CA ALA A 171 -3.98 -6.89 -6.91
C ALA A 171 -3.95 -8.40 -7.16
N GLN A 172 -3.89 -9.18 -6.07
CA GLN A 172 -3.86 -10.65 -6.07
C GLN A 172 -2.76 -11.30 -6.95
N SER A 173 -1.74 -10.54 -7.34
CA SER A 173 -0.64 -11.05 -8.19
C SER A 173 0.60 -11.37 -7.38
N GLY A 174 1.03 -10.55 -6.48
CA GLY A 174 2.21 -10.70 -5.67
C GLY A 174 2.73 -9.37 -5.21
N PHE A 175 3.36 -9.36 -4.05
CA PHE A 175 3.94 -8.15 -3.49
C PHE A 175 5.45 -8.14 -3.71
N THR A 176 5.93 -7.10 -4.39
CA THR A 176 7.36 -6.83 -4.56
C THR A 176 7.66 -5.37 -4.30
N ALA A 177 8.88 -5.08 -3.85
CA ALA A 177 9.35 -3.70 -3.67
C ALA A 177 9.47 -2.93 -5.01
N THR A 178 9.59 -3.64 -6.13
CA THR A 178 9.74 -3.06 -7.45
C THR A 178 8.52 -3.38 -8.32
N TYR A 179 7.61 -2.42 -8.44
CA TYR A 179 6.36 -2.62 -9.19
C TYR A 179 6.59 -2.95 -10.67
N THR A 180 7.56 -2.32 -11.29
CA THR A 180 7.94 -2.58 -12.69
C THR A 180 8.38 -4.03 -12.92
N TYR A 181 9.04 -4.66 -11.95
CA TYR A 181 9.38 -6.08 -12.04
C TYR A 181 8.12 -6.96 -12.09
N SER A 182 7.12 -6.66 -11.27
CA SER A 182 5.84 -7.40 -11.32
C SER A 182 5.15 -7.27 -12.68
N LEU A 183 5.18 -6.07 -13.28
CA LEU A 183 4.59 -5.84 -14.61
C LEU A 183 5.34 -6.60 -15.70
N ASP A 184 6.67 -6.69 -15.60
CA ASP A 184 7.49 -7.46 -16.53
C ASP A 184 7.14 -8.95 -16.47
N GLU A 185 7.11 -9.54 -15.27
CA GLU A 185 6.70 -10.93 -15.06
C GLU A 185 5.27 -11.21 -15.56
N GLN A 186 4.32 -10.31 -15.31
CA GLN A 186 2.96 -10.42 -15.84
C GLN A 186 2.94 -10.35 -17.37
N SER A 187 3.79 -9.53 -17.97
CA SER A 187 3.90 -9.42 -19.44
C SER A 187 4.48 -10.68 -20.07
N VAL A 188 5.50 -11.27 -19.47
CA VAL A 188 6.07 -12.57 -19.90
C VAL A 188 5.03 -13.67 -19.78
N HIS A 189 4.27 -13.70 -18.67
CA HIS A 189 3.19 -14.66 -18.47
C HIS A 189 2.09 -14.51 -19.53
N LEU A 190 1.65 -13.28 -19.82
CA LEU A 190 0.67 -13.02 -20.87
C LEU A 190 1.18 -13.46 -22.24
N ALA A 191 2.43 -13.15 -22.59
CA ALA A 191 3.02 -13.55 -23.87
C ALA A 191 3.02 -15.08 -24.03
N HIS A 192 3.33 -15.82 -22.97
CA HIS A 192 3.26 -17.28 -22.95
C HIS A 192 1.82 -17.78 -23.19
N ILE A 193 0.84 -17.19 -22.52
CA ILE A 193 -0.58 -17.51 -22.69
C ILE A 193 -1.01 -17.27 -24.15
N MET A 194 -0.68 -16.12 -24.71
CA MET A 194 -1.02 -15.76 -26.09
C MET A 194 -0.39 -16.72 -27.11
N GLN A 195 0.84 -17.15 -26.87
CA GLN A 195 1.50 -18.17 -27.70
C GLN A 195 0.73 -19.49 -27.65
N ARG A 196 0.30 -19.96 -26.46
CA ARG A 196 -0.47 -21.19 -26.31
C ARG A 196 -1.85 -21.09 -26.98
N ILE A 197 -2.55 -19.99 -26.83
CA ILE A 197 -3.82 -19.73 -27.50
C ILE A 197 -3.65 -19.89 -29.03
N LYS A 198 -2.62 -19.23 -29.58
CA LYS A 198 -2.32 -19.31 -31.02
C LYS A 198 -2.01 -20.74 -31.48
N GLN A 199 -1.21 -21.49 -30.73
CA GLN A 199 -0.86 -22.88 -31.03
C GLN A 199 -2.07 -23.80 -31.03
N GLN A 200 -3.05 -23.55 -30.17
CA GLN A 200 -4.28 -24.34 -30.04
C GLN A 200 -5.39 -23.89 -30.99
N GLY A 201 -5.19 -22.82 -31.76
CA GLY A 201 -6.23 -22.24 -32.59
C GLY A 201 -7.45 -21.72 -31.80
N ALA A 202 -7.26 -21.46 -30.49
CA ALA A 202 -8.32 -20.96 -29.64
C ALA A 202 -8.55 -19.47 -29.88
N THR A 203 -9.81 -19.03 -29.82
CA THR A 203 -10.21 -17.62 -29.97
C THR A 203 -10.72 -17.04 -28.66
N ARG A 204 -10.85 -17.86 -27.62
CA ARG A 204 -11.35 -17.47 -26.31
C ARG A 204 -10.55 -18.14 -25.21
N ILE A 205 -10.16 -17.34 -24.24
CA ILE A 205 -9.57 -17.78 -22.98
C ILE A 205 -10.30 -17.14 -21.81
N GLU A 206 -10.49 -17.89 -20.77
CA GLU A 206 -11.17 -17.46 -19.55
C GLU A 206 -10.73 -18.34 -18.38
N ALA A 207 -10.62 -17.77 -17.18
CA ALA A 207 -10.41 -18.55 -15.97
C ALA A 207 -11.63 -19.44 -15.67
N SER A 208 -11.41 -20.66 -15.20
CA SER A 208 -12.52 -21.46 -14.66
C SER A 208 -12.96 -20.90 -13.30
N ALA A 209 -14.21 -21.17 -12.92
CA ALA A 209 -14.72 -20.73 -11.62
C ALA A 209 -13.92 -21.32 -10.46
N GLU A 210 -13.55 -22.60 -10.59
CA GLU A 210 -12.78 -23.33 -9.59
C GLU A 210 -11.37 -22.76 -9.45
N ALA A 211 -10.69 -22.43 -10.55
CA ALA A 211 -9.34 -21.86 -10.53
C ALA A 211 -9.33 -20.47 -9.88
N GLU A 212 -10.30 -19.61 -10.22
CA GLU A 212 -10.45 -18.30 -9.59
C GLU A 212 -10.70 -18.45 -8.08
N GLN A 213 -11.64 -19.30 -7.68
CA GLN A 213 -11.98 -19.52 -6.27
C GLN A 213 -10.80 -20.09 -5.48
N GLN A 214 -10.09 -21.07 -6.02
CA GLN A 214 -8.90 -21.65 -5.37
C GLN A 214 -7.80 -20.63 -5.21
N TRP A 215 -7.61 -19.75 -6.18
CA TRP A 215 -6.61 -18.68 -6.10
C TRP A 215 -6.96 -17.67 -5.01
N VAL A 216 -8.21 -17.20 -4.96
CA VAL A 216 -8.71 -16.31 -3.91
C VAL A 216 -8.52 -16.95 -2.54
N GLN A 217 -8.87 -18.22 -2.37
CA GLN A 217 -8.67 -18.94 -1.12
C GLN A 217 -7.19 -19.05 -0.75
N THR A 218 -6.32 -19.30 -1.73
CA THR A 218 -4.86 -19.33 -1.51
C THR A 218 -4.33 -17.98 -1.03
N ILE A 219 -4.83 -16.88 -1.57
CA ILE A 219 -4.45 -15.52 -1.11
C ILE A 219 -4.90 -15.31 0.34
N ILE A 220 -6.13 -15.68 0.69
CA ILE A 220 -6.67 -15.56 2.05
C ILE A 220 -5.84 -16.40 3.04
N ASP A 221 -5.60 -17.66 2.73
CA ASP A 221 -4.87 -18.59 3.61
C ASP A 221 -3.42 -18.21 3.82
N LYS A 222 -2.81 -17.55 2.83
CA LYS A 222 -1.40 -17.14 2.88
C LYS A 222 -1.20 -15.65 3.17
N ALA A 223 -2.27 -14.93 3.49
CA ALA A 223 -2.17 -13.52 3.83
C ALA A 223 -1.28 -13.32 5.06
N ARG A 224 -0.19 -12.56 4.88
CA ARG A 224 0.74 -12.23 5.97
C ARG A 224 0.31 -10.99 6.76
N LEU A 225 -0.35 -10.06 6.08
CA LEU A 225 -0.99 -8.90 6.68
C LEU A 225 -2.46 -9.27 6.90
N THR A 226 -2.79 -9.64 8.12
CA THR A 226 -4.13 -10.05 8.50
C THR A 226 -5.11 -8.89 8.52
N ALA A 227 -6.41 -9.17 8.51
CA ALA A 227 -7.45 -8.16 8.70
C ALA A 227 -7.23 -7.39 10.03
N ASP A 228 -6.78 -8.07 11.08
CA ASP A 228 -6.41 -7.46 12.37
C ASP A 228 -5.30 -6.42 12.24
N PHE A 229 -4.26 -6.69 11.44
CA PHE A 229 -3.22 -5.70 11.15
C PHE A 229 -3.79 -4.46 10.46
N GLN A 230 -4.66 -4.66 9.45
CA GLN A 230 -5.26 -3.54 8.71
C GLN A 230 -6.20 -2.70 9.57
N GLN A 231 -6.95 -3.33 10.49
CA GLN A 231 -7.81 -2.62 11.42
C GLN A 231 -7.03 -1.75 12.43
N LYS A 232 -5.80 -2.14 12.76
CA LYS A 232 -4.91 -1.40 13.66
C LYS A 232 -4.08 -0.32 12.96
N CYS A 233 -4.22 -0.18 11.65
CA CYS A 233 -3.64 0.89 10.85
C CYS A 233 -4.50 2.14 10.85
#